data_e784d7b5341df02e08119c9df90ef0fc
#
_entry.id   e784d7b5341df02e08119c9df90ef0fc
#
_cell.length_a   1.000
_cell.length_b   1.000
_cell.length_c   1.000
_cell.angle_alpha   90.00
_cell.angle_beta   90.00
_cell.angle_gamma   90.00
#
_symmetry.space_group_name_H-M   'P 1'
#
loop_
_entity.id
_entity.type
_entity.pdbx_description
1 polymer ?
#
loop_
_entity_poly.entity_id
_entity_poly.type
_entity_poly.pdbx_seq_one_letter_code
_entity_poly.pdbx_strand_id
1 'polypeptide(L)'
;CSSDLFKFIAIRSFVIQITAGTGAVIAALSGAGLYALLITPIVSSILIYIISFHRYPQHLRMTLGLSSIRKIFSYSVYQFLFNVICYFSRNLDKLLIGKHMGMSDLGYYEKSYRLMMLPLQNITQVVTPVMHPIFSDFQDDKMKLATSYERIIRFLAFIGLPLSVLLFFTAEEVTLIIFGNQWLPSVAVFRILALSVGIQIILSSSGSIFQAAGDTRSLFICGLFSSTLNVAGIVLGIFYFGTLTAIAGCIVTTFTINFVQCYWQMYRVTFRRNLRPFVRQLISPLAVSGLMVLALIPVQYAMEGMNIFVTIIAKGIVSFIIFGGYIQATHEFDIIGKVRGMTRKGK
;
A
#
# COMPACT_ATOMS: atom_id res chain seq x y z
N CYS A 1 -14.45 29.24 3.56
CA CYS A 1 -14.40 29.00 2.09
C CYS A 1 -13.81 27.64 1.68
N SER A 2 -12.72 27.16 2.31
CA SER A 2 -12.15 25.83 1.93
C SER A 2 -12.93 24.66 2.53
N SER A 3 -13.38 24.77 3.77
CA SER A 3 -14.15 23.73 4.47
C SER A 3 -15.46 23.35 3.78
N ASP A 4 -16.16 24.34 3.23
CA ASP A 4 -17.44 24.12 2.56
C ASP A 4 -17.27 23.40 1.22
N LEU A 5 -16.18 23.67 0.51
CA LEU A 5 -15.83 22.98 -0.72
C LEU A 5 -15.49 21.51 -0.45
N PHE A 6 -14.68 21.21 0.58
CA PHE A 6 -14.36 19.84 0.97
C PHE A 6 -15.61 19.06 1.41
N LYS A 7 -16.47 19.68 2.22
CA LYS A 7 -17.76 19.09 2.65
C LYS A 7 -18.65 18.78 1.45
N PHE A 8 -18.78 19.72 0.52
CA PHE A 8 -19.55 19.52 -0.72
C PHE A 8 -18.99 18.35 -1.55
N ILE A 9 -17.67 18.31 -1.78
CA ILE A 9 -17.03 17.23 -2.55
C ILE A 9 -17.25 15.89 -1.88
N ALA A 10 -17.11 15.81 -0.56
CA ALA A 10 -17.28 14.56 0.19
C ALA A 10 -18.73 14.04 0.10
N ILE A 11 -19.71 14.88 0.39
CA ILE A 11 -21.16 14.52 0.32
C ILE A 11 -21.54 14.13 -1.10
N ARG A 12 -21.15 14.92 -2.09
CA ARG A 12 -21.40 14.62 -3.51
C ARG A 12 -20.82 13.25 -3.89
N SER A 13 -19.56 13.01 -3.57
CA SER A 13 -18.90 11.74 -3.92
C SER A 13 -19.56 10.54 -3.25
N PHE A 14 -19.96 10.68 -1.99
CA PHE A 14 -20.66 9.64 -1.23
C PHE A 14 -22.01 9.29 -1.87
N VAL A 15 -22.84 10.30 -2.15
CA VAL A 15 -24.16 10.10 -2.76
C VAL A 15 -24.01 9.47 -4.16
N ILE A 16 -23.09 9.98 -4.98
CA ILE A 16 -22.87 9.44 -6.33
C ILE A 16 -22.39 7.98 -6.26
N GLN A 17 -21.49 7.65 -5.34
CA GLN A 17 -20.98 6.28 -5.21
C GLN A 17 -22.08 5.29 -4.79
N ILE A 18 -22.96 5.68 -3.88
CA ILE A 18 -24.10 4.85 -3.48
C ILE A 18 -25.05 4.65 -4.67
N THR A 19 -25.46 5.74 -5.33
CA THR A 19 -26.42 5.65 -6.44
C THR A 19 -25.89 4.87 -7.63
N ALA A 20 -24.65 5.11 -8.03
CA ALA A 20 -24.02 4.39 -9.14
C ALA A 20 -23.74 2.91 -8.78
N GLY A 21 -23.33 2.63 -7.53
CA GLY A 21 -23.12 1.28 -7.04
C GLY A 21 -24.42 0.48 -6.97
N THR A 22 -25.49 1.07 -6.46
CA THR A 22 -26.83 0.44 -6.44
C THR A 22 -27.32 0.14 -7.85
N GLY A 23 -27.14 1.08 -8.78
CA GLY A 23 -27.49 0.89 -10.19
C GLY A 23 -26.72 -0.26 -10.84
N ALA A 24 -25.43 -0.40 -10.54
CA ALA A 24 -24.61 -1.52 -11.04
C ALA A 24 -25.06 -2.87 -10.46
N VAL A 25 -25.42 -2.93 -9.17
CA VAL A 25 -25.96 -4.16 -8.55
C VAL A 25 -27.28 -4.56 -9.19
N ILE A 26 -28.21 -3.63 -9.38
CA ILE A 26 -29.48 -3.89 -10.05
C ILE A 26 -29.25 -4.41 -11.46
N ALA A 27 -28.35 -3.81 -12.23
CA ALA A 27 -28.02 -4.26 -13.57
C ALA A 27 -27.37 -5.66 -13.58
N ALA A 28 -26.51 -5.97 -12.62
CA ALA A 28 -25.93 -7.30 -12.48
C ALA A 28 -27.00 -8.35 -12.19
N LEU A 29 -27.95 -8.06 -11.30
CA LEU A 29 -29.08 -8.93 -10.97
C LEU A 29 -30.06 -9.10 -12.15
N SER A 30 -30.19 -8.09 -13.02
CA SER A 30 -31.02 -8.15 -14.25
C SER A 30 -30.34 -8.84 -15.43
N GLY A 31 -29.15 -9.45 -15.23
CA GLY A 31 -28.48 -10.25 -16.25
C GLY A 31 -27.55 -9.46 -17.19
N ALA A 32 -27.19 -8.22 -16.87
CA ALA A 32 -26.26 -7.41 -17.68
C ALA A 32 -24.80 -7.95 -17.70
N GLY A 33 -24.49 -8.98 -16.92
CA GLY A 33 -23.17 -9.62 -16.91
C GLY A 33 -22.02 -8.63 -16.69
N LEU A 34 -20.99 -8.71 -17.54
CA LEU A 34 -19.81 -7.85 -17.44
C LEU A 34 -20.11 -6.35 -17.65
N TYR A 35 -21.17 -6.00 -18.35
CA TYR A 35 -21.55 -4.61 -18.59
C TYR A 35 -21.99 -3.89 -17.32
N ALA A 36 -22.47 -4.62 -16.31
CA ALA A 36 -22.79 -4.03 -15.00
C ALA A 36 -21.61 -3.33 -14.34
N LEU A 37 -20.38 -3.81 -14.57
CA LEU A 37 -19.15 -3.19 -14.05
C LEU A 37 -18.85 -1.82 -14.67
N LEU A 38 -19.34 -1.56 -15.89
CA LEU A 38 -19.14 -0.28 -16.57
C LEU A 38 -20.13 0.80 -16.11
N ILE A 39 -21.25 0.41 -15.50
CA ILE A 39 -22.29 1.34 -15.05
C ILE A 39 -21.74 2.28 -13.98
N THR A 40 -21.04 1.76 -12.98
CA THR A 40 -20.51 2.58 -11.89
C THR A 40 -19.61 3.72 -12.38
N PRO A 41 -18.55 3.48 -13.17
CA PRO A 41 -17.68 4.56 -13.63
C PRO A 41 -18.38 5.53 -14.61
N ILE A 42 -19.27 5.03 -15.49
CA ILE A 42 -19.99 5.87 -16.44
C ILE A 42 -20.97 6.80 -15.72
N VAL A 43 -21.85 6.22 -14.88
CA VAL A 43 -22.86 6.99 -14.14
C VAL A 43 -22.20 7.97 -13.19
N SER A 44 -21.16 7.55 -12.47
CA SER A 44 -20.40 8.42 -11.57
C SER A 44 -19.80 9.60 -12.32
N SER A 45 -19.18 9.38 -13.48
CA SER A 45 -18.56 10.46 -14.27
C SER A 45 -19.57 11.47 -14.77
N ILE A 46 -20.72 10.99 -15.28
CA ILE A 46 -21.82 11.84 -15.76
C ILE A 46 -22.39 12.68 -14.62
N LEU A 47 -22.70 12.06 -13.48
CA LEU A 47 -23.26 12.76 -12.32
C LEU A 47 -22.27 13.77 -11.72
N ILE A 48 -20.98 13.42 -11.64
CA ILE A 48 -19.93 14.35 -11.20
C ILE A 48 -19.87 15.56 -12.11
N TYR A 49 -19.92 15.35 -13.43
CA TYR A 49 -19.90 16.44 -14.40
C TYR A 49 -21.12 17.35 -14.25
N ILE A 50 -22.34 16.78 -14.27
CA ILE A 50 -23.59 17.54 -14.19
C ILE A 50 -23.65 18.36 -12.90
N ILE A 51 -23.41 17.75 -11.75
CA ILE A 51 -23.49 18.40 -10.44
C ILE A 51 -22.42 19.50 -10.31
N SER A 52 -21.20 19.23 -10.81
CA SER A 52 -20.10 20.22 -10.77
C SER A 52 -20.37 21.40 -11.68
N PHE A 53 -20.85 21.15 -12.89
CA PHE A 53 -21.18 22.20 -13.86
C PHE A 53 -22.36 23.06 -13.38
N HIS A 54 -23.37 22.45 -12.78
CA HIS A 54 -24.51 23.21 -12.24
C HIS A 54 -24.10 24.07 -11.03
N ARG A 55 -23.20 23.58 -10.17
CA ARG A 55 -22.73 24.35 -8.99
C ARG A 55 -21.72 25.43 -9.33
N TYR A 56 -20.90 25.20 -10.34
CA TYR A 56 -19.86 26.11 -10.81
C TYR A 56 -19.96 26.26 -12.34
N PRO A 57 -20.95 27.02 -12.84
CA PRO A 57 -21.12 27.15 -14.26
C PRO A 57 -19.89 27.83 -14.92
N GLN A 58 -19.28 27.12 -15.85
CA GLN A 58 -18.15 27.64 -16.63
C GLN A 58 -18.69 28.29 -17.90
N HIS A 59 -18.33 29.56 -18.14
CA HIS A 59 -18.60 30.19 -19.39
C HIS A 59 -17.64 29.67 -20.46
N LEU A 60 -18.12 28.73 -21.26
CA LEU A 60 -17.34 28.17 -22.37
C LEU A 60 -17.23 29.26 -23.46
N ARG A 61 -16.11 29.95 -23.49
CA ARG A 61 -15.76 30.82 -24.64
C ARG A 61 -15.13 29.93 -25.70
N MET A 62 -15.83 29.73 -26.82
CA MET A 62 -15.31 29.03 -28.00
C MET A 62 -14.31 29.90 -28.77
N THR A 63 -13.29 30.40 -28.10
CA THR A 63 -12.15 31.05 -28.77
C THR A 63 -11.03 30.01 -28.86
N LEU A 64 -10.89 29.40 -30.04
CA LEU A 64 -9.75 28.54 -30.38
C LEU A 64 -8.49 29.39 -30.55
N GLY A 65 -7.87 29.77 -29.45
CA GLY A 65 -6.58 30.47 -29.46
C GLY A 65 -5.44 29.45 -29.68
N LEU A 66 -5.02 29.25 -30.92
CA LEU A 66 -3.89 28.40 -31.29
C LEU A 66 -2.60 28.70 -30.48
N SER A 67 -2.42 30.00 -30.12
CA SER A 67 -1.30 30.41 -29.25
C SER A 67 -1.37 29.86 -27.84
N SER A 68 -2.58 29.75 -27.27
CA SER A 68 -2.79 29.15 -25.94
C SER A 68 -2.60 27.63 -25.98
N ILE A 69 -3.10 26.99 -27.04
CA ILE A 69 -2.88 25.52 -27.24
C ILE A 69 -1.39 25.25 -27.39
N ARG A 70 -0.64 26.02 -28.15
CA ARG A 70 0.81 25.83 -28.34
C ARG A 70 1.61 25.97 -27.05
N LYS A 71 1.21 26.89 -26.15
CA LYS A 71 1.87 27.05 -24.83
C LYS A 71 1.67 25.85 -23.92
N ILE A 72 0.48 25.23 -23.96
CA ILE A 72 0.14 24.10 -23.10
C ILE A 72 0.56 22.78 -23.75
N PHE A 73 0.63 22.71 -25.07
CA PHE A 73 0.85 21.49 -25.84
C PHE A 73 2.14 20.76 -25.43
N SER A 74 3.25 21.48 -25.36
CA SER A 74 4.54 20.88 -24.97
C SER A 74 4.46 20.25 -23.58
N TYR A 75 3.96 20.99 -22.59
CA TYR A 75 3.80 20.46 -21.23
C TYR A 75 2.84 19.25 -21.19
N SER A 76 1.70 19.34 -21.87
CA SER A 76 0.69 18.29 -21.88
C SER A 76 1.19 17.01 -22.56
N VAL A 77 1.94 17.11 -23.64
CA VAL A 77 2.54 15.94 -24.31
C VAL A 77 3.56 15.25 -23.43
N TYR A 78 4.47 16.00 -22.80
CA TYR A 78 5.44 15.40 -21.89
C TYR A 78 4.76 14.77 -20.67
N GLN A 79 3.76 15.41 -20.09
CA GLN A 79 2.98 14.87 -18.98
C GLN A 79 2.22 13.61 -19.38
N PHE A 80 1.62 13.61 -20.59
CA PHE A 80 0.93 12.43 -21.12
C PHE A 80 1.89 11.26 -21.31
N LEU A 81 3.02 11.49 -21.99
CA LEU A 81 4.04 10.45 -22.18
C LEU A 81 4.58 9.89 -20.84
N PHE A 82 4.82 10.78 -19.90
CA PHE A 82 5.22 10.38 -18.56
C PHE A 82 4.17 9.48 -17.89
N ASN A 83 2.90 9.87 -17.94
CA ASN A 83 1.81 9.06 -17.37
C ASN A 83 1.66 7.71 -18.07
N VAL A 84 1.82 7.66 -19.40
CA VAL A 84 1.80 6.43 -20.18
C VAL A 84 2.94 5.50 -19.74
N ILE A 85 4.16 6.01 -19.66
CA ILE A 85 5.33 5.23 -19.21
C ILE A 85 5.12 4.71 -17.78
N CYS A 86 4.67 5.57 -16.87
CA CYS A 86 4.37 5.17 -15.50
C CYS A 86 3.26 4.12 -15.43
N TYR A 87 2.23 4.24 -16.25
CA TYR A 87 1.14 3.25 -16.31
C TYR A 87 1.65 1.89 -16.75
N PHE A 88 2.39 1.83 -17.87
CA PHE A 88 2.96 0.58 -18.37
C PHE A 88 3.97 -0.02 -17.38
N SER A 89 4.82 0.78 -16.77
CA SER A 89 5.78 0.30 -15.76
C SER A 89 5.11 -0.31 -14.53
N ARG A 90 3.98 0.23 -14.10
CA ARG A 90 3.21 -0.27 -12.94
C ARG A 90 2.32 -1.47 -13.25
N ASN A 91 1.99 -1.70 -14.50
CA ASN A 91 1.11 -2.78 -14.92
C ASN A 91 1.82 -3.81 -15.83
N LEU A 92 3.13 -3.71 -15.95
CA LEU A 92 3.92 -4.60 -16.79
C LEU A 92 3.79 -6.07 -16.37
N ASP A 93 3.77 -6.32 -15.07
CA ASP A 93 3.51 -7.63 -14.46
C ASP A 93 2.22 -8.24 -14.98
N LYS A 94 1.12 -7.49 -14.89
CA LYS A 94 -0.21 -7.92 -15.33
C LYS A 94 -0.28 -8.17 -16.84
N LEU A 95 0.33 -7.28 -17.62
CA LEU A 95 0.37 -7.42 -19.08
C LEU A 95 1.16 -8.66 -19.50
N LEU A 96 2.31 -8.89 -18.89
CA LEU A 96 3.15 -10.03 -19.23
C LEU A 96 2.55 -11.35 -18.74
N ILE A 97 1.99 -11.40 -17.52
CA ILE A 97 1.30 -12.59 -17.00
C ILE A 97 0.11 -12.92 -17.89
N GLY A 98 -0.75 -11.95 -18.22
CA GLY A 98 -1.92 -12.18 -19.07
C GLY A 98 -1.57 -12.66 -20.46
N LYS A 99 -0.45 -12.17 -21.04
CA LYS A 99 0.01 -12.56 -22.36
C LYS A 99 0.65 -13.96 -22.40
N HIS A 100 1.46 -14.32 -21.40
CA HIS A 100 2.31 -15.51 -21.42
C HIS A 100 1.77 -16.69 -20.60
N MET A 101 0.99 -16.43 -19.54
CA MET A 101 0.46 -17.45 -18.64
C MET A 101 -1.06 -17.63 -18.77
N GLY A 102 -1.75 -16.64 -19.35
CA GLY A 102 -3.18 -16.69 -19.57
C GLY A 102 -4.00 -15.89 -18.56
N MET A 103 -5.31 -15.76 -18.86
CA MET A 103 -6.21 -14.87 -18.10
C MET A 103 -6.59 -15.42 -16.73
N SER A 104 -6.60 -16.75 -16.56
CA SER A 104 -6.85 -17.36 -15.24
C SER A 104 -5.73 -17.06 -14.26
N ASP A 105 -4.48 -17.22 -14.70
CA ASP A 105 -3.29 -16.93 -13.88
C ASP A 105 -3.19 -15.43 -13.55
N LEU A 106 -3.50 -14.58 -14.53
CA LEU A 106 -3.62 -13.14 -14.27
C LEU A 106 -4.68 -12.85 -13.19
N GLY A 107 -5.82 -13.53 -13.23
CA GLY A 107 -6.87 -13.40 -12.23
C GLY A 107 -6.37 -13.78 -10.83
N TYR A 108 -5.68 -14.91 -10.69
CA TYR A 108 -5.13 -15.37 -9.41
C TYR A 108 -4.06 -14.41 -8.88
N TYR A 109 -3.17 -13.94 -9.74
CA TYR A 109 -2.15 -12.95 -9.37
C TYR A 109 -2.77 -11.62 -8.92
N GLU A 110 -3.73 -11.08 -9.69
CA GLU A 110 -4.38 -9.80 -9.40
C GLU A 110 -5.12 -9.82 -8.05
N LYS A 111 -5.81 -10.91 -7.72
CA LYS A 111 -6.47 -11.05 -6.41
C LYS A 111 -5.45 -11.10 -5.27
N SER A 112 -4.37 -11.84 -5.44
CA SER A 112 -3.28 -11.91 -4.46
C SER A 112 -2.61 -10.56 -4.25
N TYR A 113 -2.32 -9.85 -5.33
CA TYR A 113 -1.72 -8.52 -5.30
C TYR A 113 -2.64 -7.50 -4.63
N ARG A 114 -3.94 -7.58 -4.91
CA ARG A 114 -4.94 -6.71 -4.29
C ARG A 114 -5.03 -6.91 -2.78
N LEU A 115 -5.00 -8.16 -2.29
CA LEU A 115 -4.96 -8.45 -0.86
C LEU A 115 -3.70 -7.88 -0.18
N MET A 116 -2.54 -8.01 -0.82
CA MET A 116 -1.29 -7.40 -0.34
C MET A 116 -1.39 -5.88 -0.26
N MET A 117 -2.01 -5.23 -1.24
CA MET A 117 -2.09 -3.77 -1.32
C MET A 117 -3.11 -3.15 -0.34
N LEU A 118 -4.15 -3.89 0.09
CA LEU A 118 -5.18 -3.37 0.99
C LEU A 118 -4.62 -2.79 2.30
N PRO A 119 -3.85 -3.53 3.12
CA PRO A 119 -3.30 -2.99 4.35
C PRO A 119 -2.26 -1.90 4.09
N LEU A 120 -1.46 -2.03 3.04
CA LEU A 120 -0.45 -1.04 2.66
C LEU A 120 -1.09 0.32 2.36
N GLN A 121 -2.13 0.36 1.52
CA GLN A 121 -2.82 1.59 1.15
C GLN A 121 -3.47 2.26 2.37
N ASN A 122 -4.18 1.49 3.20
CA ASN A 122 -4.85 2.04 4.38
C ASN A 122 -3.86 2.66 5.38
N ILE A 123 -2.74 1.98 5.67
CA ILE A 123 -1.72 2.50 6.59
C ILE A 123 -1.02 3.73 5.99
N THR A 124 -0.66 3.67 4.72
CA THR A 124 0.05 4.78 4.06
C THR A 124 -0.81 6.04 3.97
N GLN A 125 -2.11 5.90 3.68
CA GLN A 125 -3.03 7.05 3.62
C GLN A 125 -3.21 7.75 4.97
N VAL A 126 -3.07 7.04 6.08
CA VAL A 126 -3.16 7.62 7.42
C VAL A 126 -1.83 8.25 7.84
N VAL A 127 -0.72 7.59 7.56
CA VAL A 127 0.60 7.99 8.06
C VAL A 127 1.21 9.14 7.25
N THR A 128 1.15 9.07 5.93
CA THR A 128 1.82 10.04 5.04
C THR A 128 1.37 11.50 5.26
N PRO A 129 0.08 11.82 5.39
CA PRO A 129 -0.35 13.21 5.63
C PRO A 129 0.13 13.78 6.96
N VAL A 130 0.28 12.93 7.98
CA VAL A 130 0.75 13.34 9.31
C VAL A 130 2.27 13.60 9.31
N MET A 131 3.01 12.89 8.46
CA MET A 131 4.47 13.03 8.37
C MET A 131 4.92 14.36 7.75
N HIS A 132 4.20 14.85 6.73
CA HIS A 132 4.58 16.06 6.01
C HIS A 132 4.77 17.30 6.91
N PRO A 133 3.82 17.66 7.78
CA PRO A 133 3.99 18.81 8.70
C PRO A 133 5.15 18.60 9.67
N ILE A 134 5.30 17.39 10.21
CA ILE A 134 6.37 17.08 11.19
C ILE A 134 7.75 17.26 10.58
N PHE A 135 7.93 16.93 9.32
CA PHE A 135 9.22 17.01 8.65
C PHE A 135 9.54 18.41 8.12
N SER A 136 8.52 19.23 7.81
CA SER A 136 8.75 20.60 7.36
C SER A 136 9.46 21.46 8.40
N ASP A 137 9.22 21.19 9.69
CA ASP A 137 9.84 21.93 10.78
C ASP A 137 11.35 21.62 10.99
N PHE A 138 11.84 20.53 10.37
CA PHE A 138 13.24 20.07 10.54
C PHE A 138 14.06 20.11 9.25
N GLN A 139 13.60 20.80 8.20
CA GLN A 139 14.27 20.83 6.88
C GLN A 139 15.72 21.30 6.94
N ASP A 140 16.01 22.27 7.83
CA ASP A 140 17.34 22.88 7.98
C ASP A 140 18.31 22.03 8.83
N ASP A 141 17.80 21.07 9.61
CA ASP A 141 18.61 20.22 10.50
C ASP A 141 18.46 18.73 10.15
N LYS A 142 19.29 18.27 9.23
CA LYS A 142 19.30 16.86 8.77
C LYS A 142 19.51 15.85 9.91
N MET A 143 20.16 16.26 11.01
CA MET A 143 20.39 15.38 12.16
C MET A 143 19.11 15.16 12.96
N LYS A 144 18.38 16.24 13.24
CA LYS A 144 17.07 16.15 13.91
C LYS A 144 16.04 15.45 13.03
N LEU A 145 16.06 15.72 11.72
CA LEU A 145 15.21 15.06 10.74
C LEU A 145 15.44 13.54 10.78
N ALA A 146 16.70 13.08 10.73
CA ALA A 146 17.03 11.65 10.79
C ALA A 146 16.55 11.01 12.10
N THR A 147 16.77 11.65 13.24
CA THR A 147 16.36 11.12 14.56
C THR A 147 14.84 11.07 14.71
N SER A 148 14.12 12.06 14.19
CA SER A 148 12.65 12.05 14.15
C SER A 148 12.12 10.96 13.24
N TYR A 149 12.77 10.74 12.09
CA TYR A 149 12.41 9.70 11.15
C TYR A 149 12.64 8.28 11.71
N GLU A 150 13.70 8.06 12.48
CA GLU A 150 13.97 6.79 13.14
C GLU A 150 12.81 6.34 14.05
N ARG A 151 12.13 7.28 14.73
CA ARG A 151 10.92 6.96 15.52
C ARG A 151 9.75 6.51 14.65
N ILE A 152 9.60 7.13 13.47
CA ILE A 152 8.55 6.77 12.52
C ILE A 152 8.84 5.41 11.89
N ILE A 153 10.08 5.14 11.50
CA ILE A 153 10.51 3.83 11.02
C ILE A 153 10.15 2.75 12.05
N ARG A 154 10.49 2.99 13.33
CA ARG A 154 10.17 2.05 14.41
C ARG A 154 8.67 1.79 14.51
N PHE A 155 7.87 2.84 14.49
CA PHE A 155 6.41 2.73 14.52
C PHE A 155 5.86 1.94 13.32
N LEU A 156 6.30 2.27 12.11
CA LEU A 156 5.89 1.56 10.89
C LEU A 156 6.35 0.11 10.89
N ALA A 157 7.54 -0.19 11.41
CA ALA A 157 8.06 -1.53 11.53
C ALA A 157 7.26 -2.36 12.54
N PHE A 158 6.85 -1.78 13.68
CA PHE A 158 6.01 -2.45 14.67
C PHE A 158 4.62 -2.81 14.14
N ILE A 159 4.09 -2.03 13.20
CA ILE A 159 2.82 -2.37 12.54
C ILE A 159 3.08 -3.33 11.37
N GLY A 160 4.01 -2.99 10.50
CA GLY A 160 4.19 -3.65 9.22
C GLY A 160 4.72 -5.07 9.32
N LEU A 161 5.78 -5.32 10.12
CA LEU A 161 6.41 -6.63 10.19
C LEU A 161 5.52 -7.69 10.86
N PRO A 162 4.87 -7.43 12.02
CA PRO A 162 3.90 -8.36 12.59
C PRO A 162 2.69 -8.60 11.67
N LEU A 163 2.23 -7.56 10.96
CA LEU A 163 1.13 -7.68 10.00
C LEU A 163 1.53 -8.60 8.82
N SER A 164 2.76 -8.51 8.31
CA SER A 164 3.26 -9.44 7.29
C SER A 164 3.20 -10.89 7.75
N VAL A 165 3.62 -11.15 8.99
CA VAL A 165 3.56 -12.49 9.58
C VAL A 165 2.13 -12.97 9.71
N LEU A 166 1.23 -12.15 10.24
CA LEU A 166 -0.18 -12.49 10.35
C LEU A 166 -0.80 -12.82 8.99
N LEU A 167 -0.57 -11.97 7.98
CA LEU A 167 -1.08 -12.19 6.62
C LEU A 167 -0.51 -13.45 5.97
N PHE A 168 0.75 -13.78 6.23
CA PHE A 168 1.37 -15.00 5.74
C PHE A 168 0.67 -16.25 6.28
N PHE A 169 0.42 -16.29 7.59
CA PHE A 169 -0.23 -17.44 8.25
C PHE A 169 -1.74 -17.49 8.03
N THR A 170 -2.38 -16.35 7.73
CA THR A 170 -3.83 -16.28 7.46
C THR A 170 -4.14 -16.14 5.97
N ALA A 171 -3.17 -16.38 5.09
CA ALA A 171 -3.32 -16.18 3.65
C ALA A 171 -4.48 -17.00 3.05
N GLU A 172 -4.65 -18.22 3.49
CA GLU A 172 -5.72 -19.11 3.02
C GLU A 172 -7.08 -18.62 3.50
N GLU A 173 -7.22 -18.40 4.80
CA GLU A 173 -8.48 -17.96 5.41
C GLU A 173 -8.93 -16.62 4.82
N VAL A 174 -8.02 -15.65 4.72
CA VAL A 174 -8.33 -14.34 4.15
C VAL A 174 -8.77 -14.45 2.69
N THR A 175 -8.06 -15.25 1.88
CA THR A 175 -8.41 -15.42 0.46
C THR A 175 -9.78 -16.09 0.29
N LEU A 176 -10.04 -17.17 1.03
CA LEU A 176 -11.26 -17.93 0.89
C LEU A 176 -12.48 -17.21 1.47
N ILE A 177 -12.34 -16.47 2.56
CA ILE A 177 -13.42 -15.66 3.13
C ILE A 177 -13.81 -14.51 2.20
N ILE A 178 -12.82 -13.83 1.60
CA ILE A 178 -13.09 -12.63 0.78
C ILE A 178 -13.54 -13.01 -0.63
N PHE A 179 -12.96 -14.04 -1.24
CA PHE A 179 -13.15 -14.35 -2.66
C PHE A 179 -13.83 -15.70 -2.91
N GLY A 180 -13.82 -16.63 -1.95
CA GLY A 180 -14.39 -17.97 -2.08
C GLY A 180 -13.41 -19.01 -2.61
N ASN A 181 -13.86 -20.30 -2.60
CA ASN A 181 -13.02 -21.48 -2.88
C ASN A 181 -12.42 -21.51 -4.29
N GLN A 182 -13.07 -20.89 -5.26
CA GLN A 182 -12.56 -20.78 -6.64
C GLN A 182 -11.20 -20.06 -6.75
N TRP A 183 -10.79 -19.34 -5.70
CA TRP A 183 -9.54 -18.57 -5.66
C TRP A 183 -8.43 -19.26 -4.86
N LEU A 184 -8.58 -20.54 -4.56
CA LEU A 184 -7.57 -21.34 -3.84
C LEU A 184 -6.15 -21.23 -4.46
N PRO A 185 -5.96 -21.20 -5.80
CA PRO A 185 -4.63 -21.03 -6.40
C PRO A 185 -3.96 -19.68 -6.06
N SER A 186 -4.75 -18.66 -5.71
CA SER A 186 -4.22 -17.35 -5.30
C SER A 186 -3.55 -17.38 -3.92
N VAL A 187 -3.85 -18.36 -3.06
CA VAL A 187 -3.36 -18.46 -1.69
C VAL A 187 -1.83 -18.53 -1.64
N ALA A 188 -1.23 -19.39 -2.45
CA ALA A 188 0.23 -19.56 -2.48
C ALA A 188 0.94 -18.27 -2.92
N VAL A 189 0.38 -17.58 -3.91
CA VAL A 189 0.89 -16.30 -4.42
C VAL A 189 0.76 -15.21 -3.34
N PHE A 190 -0.42 -15.10 -2.73
CA PHE A 190 -0.65 -14.12 -1.67
C PHE A 190 0.22 -14.37 -0.45
N ARG A 191 0.40 -15.62 -0.04
CA ARG A 191 1.28 -16.01 1.08
C ARG A 191 2.70 -15.49 0.87
N ILE A 192 3.26 -15.63 -0.33
CA ILE A 192 4.60 -15.10 -0.66
C ILE A 192 4.59 -13.57 -0.66
N LEU A 193 3.63 -12.94 -1.35
CA LEU A 193 3.54 -11.48 -1.43
C LEU A 193 3.35 -10.82 -0.05
N ALA A 194 2.66 -11.48 0.88
CA ALA A 194 2.44 -11.01 2.25
C ALA A 194 3.76 -10.72 2.99
N LEU A 195 4.84 -11.46 2.69
CA LEU A 195 6.16 -11.22 3.29
C LEU A 195 6.72 -9.83 2.98
N SER A 196 6.31 -9.24 1.85
CA SER A 196 6.77 -7.90 1.46
C SER A 196 5.99 -6.75 2.10
N VAL A 197 4.81 -7.02 2.69
CA VAL A 197 3.91 -5.96 3.21
C VAL A 197 4.61 -5.07 4.24
N GLY A 198 5.30 -5.66 5.21
CA GLY A 198 6.00 -4.91 6.24
C GLY A 198 7.13 -4.04 5.69
N ILE A 199 7.90 -4.60 4.77
CA ILE A 199 8.97 -3.88 4.07
C ILE A 199 8.40 -2.71 3.27
N GLN A 200 7.31 -2.90 2.55
CA GLN A 200 6.66 -1.86 1.77
C GLN A 200 6.02 -0.77 2.63
N ILE A 201 5.42 -1.12 3.78
CA ILE A 201 4.89 -0.15 4.76
C ILE A 201 6.01 0.77 5.25
N ILE A 202 7.16 0.22 5.62
CA ILE A 202 8.31 1.02 6.07
C ILE A 202 8.83 1.87 4.90
N LEU A 203 8.99 1.30 3.71
CA LEU A 203 9.50 1.96 2.51
C LEU A 203 8.59 3.09 2.02
N SER A 204 7.27 3.01 2.25
CA SER A 204 6.30 4.01 1.81
C SER A 204 6.59 5.42 2.33
N SER A 205 7.27 5.53 3.47
CA SER A 205 7.65 6.80 4.08
C SER A 205 8.90 7.44 3.47
N SER A 206 9.70 6.69 2.70
CA SER A 206 11.00 7.14 2.18
C SER A 206 10.91 8.33 1.24
N GLY A 207 9.87 8.38 0.40
CA GLY A 207 9.65 9.48 -0.54
C GLY A 207 9.49 10.84 0.16
N SER A 208 8.68 10.88 1.22
CA SER A 208 8.43 12.09 1.99
C SER A 208 9.69 12.61 2.68
N ILE A 209 10.56 11.70 3.15
CA ILE A 209 11.78 12.11 3.85
C ILE A 209 12.86 12.63 2.89
N PHE A 210 12.99 12.04 1.69
CA PHE A 210 13.88 12.59 0.67
C PHE A 210 13.46 13.99 0.23
N GLN A 211 12.15 14.22 0.09
CA GLN A 211 11.61 15.53 -0.25
C GLN A 211 11.86 16.54 0.88
N ALA A 212 11.60 16.17 2.13
CA ALA A 212 11.86 17.02 3.29
C ALA A 212 13.35 17.36 3.46
N ALA A 213 14.24 16.42 3.15
CA ALA A 213 15.69 16.65 3.18
C ALA A 213 16.21 17.47 1.98
N GLY A 214 15.34 17.82 1.01
CA GLY A 214 15.72 18.52 -0.22
C GLY A 214 16.56 17.67 -1.18
N ASP A 215 16.62 16.35 -0.99
CA ASP A 215 17.44 15.43 -1.78
C ASP A 215 16.63 14.71 -2.86
N THR A 216 16.12 15.50 -3.81
CA THR A 216 15.35 15.00 -4.96
C THR A 216 16.18 14.12 -5.88
N ARG A 217 17.52 14.30 -5.91
CA ARG A 217 18.43 13.46 -6.68
C ARG A 217 18.47 12.03 -6.15
N SER A 218 18.59 11.85 -4.84
CA SER A 218 18.55 10.51 -4.23
C SER A 218 17.17 9.86 -4.41
N LEU A 219 16.09 10.64 -4.29
CA LEU A 219 14.73 10.15 -4.58
C LEU A 219 14.62 9.62 -6.01
N PHE A 220 15.12 10.35 -7.00
CA PHE A 220 15.12 9.92 -8.41
C PHE A 220 15.93 8.65 -8.63
N ILE A 221 17.15 8.58 -8.07
CA ILE A 221 18.02 7.39 -8.20
C ILE A 221 17.35 6.16 -7.57
N CYS A 222 16.77 6.27 -6.36
CA CYS A 222 16.05 5.19 -5.71
C CYS A 222 14.83 4.76 -6.55
N GLY A 223 14.08 5.69 -7.10
CA GLY A 223 12.92 5.40 -7.95
C GLY A 223 13.32 4.69 -9.25
N LEU A 224 14.38 5.15 -9.92
CA LEU A 224 14.90 4.52 -11.14
C LEU A 224 15.40 3.10 -10.85
N PHE A 225 16.19 2.92 -9.80
CA PHE A 225 16.69 1.61 -9.38
C PHE A 225 15.54 0.65 -9.05
N SER A 226 14.55 1.12 -8.27
CA SER A 226 13.36 0.34 -7.92
C SER A 226 12.59 -0.11 -9.17
N SER A 227 12.36 0.80 -10.11
CA SER A 227 11.63 0.50 -11.35
C SER A 227 12.37 -0.51 -12.22
N THR A 228 13.67 -0.31 -12.41
CA THR A 228 14.52 -1.23 -13.21
C THR A 228 14.57 -2.61 -12.56
N LEU A 229 14.77 -2.67 -11.26
CA LEU A 229 14.83 -3.92 -10.51
C LEU A 229 13.49 -4.67 -10.56
N ASN A 230 12.37 -3.95 -10.44
CA ASN A 230 11.04 -4.54 -10.52
C ASN A 230 10.78 -5.14 -11.91
N VAL A 231 11.08 -4.41 -12.97
CA VAL A 231 10.99 -4.91 -14.36
C VAL A 231 11.85 -6.15 -14.55
N ALA A 232 13.10 -6.14 -14.10
CA ALA A 232 14.00 -7.28 -14.19
C ALA A 232 13.44 -8.50 -13.42
N GLY A 233 12.92 -8.31 -12.20
CA GLY A 233 12.32 -9.38 -11.40
C GLY A 233 11.10 -9.99 -12.06
N ILE A 234 10.21 -9.18 -12.64
CA ILE A 234 9.02 -9.64 -13.37
C ILE A 234 9.44 -10.46 -14.59
N VAL A 235 10.36 -9.94 -15.41
CA VAL A 235 10.88 -10.62 -16.61
C VAL A 235 11.52 -11.96 -16.24
N LEU A 236 12.40 -11.98 -15.24
CA LEU A 236 13.01 -13.23 -14.76
C LEU A 236 11.95 -14.21 -14.24
N GLY A 237 10.98 -13.75 -13.45
CA GLY A 237 9.91 -14.57 -12.91
C GLY A 237 9.07 -15.25 -14.00
N ILE A 238 8.73 -14.53 -15.07
CA ILE A 238 7.89 -15.04 -16.15
C ILE A 238 8.67 -15.92 -17.12
N PHE A 239 9.80 -15.45 -17.64
CA PHE A 239 10.50 -16.13 -18.74
C PHE A 239 11.44 -17.24 -18.27
N TYR A 240 11.96 -17.17 -17.05
CA TYR A 240 12.89 -18.18 -16.55
C TYR A 240 12.19 -19.22 -15.66
N PHE A 241 11.32 -18.80 -14.76
CA PHE A 241 10.65 -19.71 -13.82
C PHE A 241 9.26 -20.16 -14.29
N GLY A 242 8.49 -19.31 -14.94
CA GLY A 242 7.20 -19.65 -15.54
C GLY A 242 6.08 -20.05 -14.57
N THR A 243 6.19 -19.71 -13.28
CA THR A 243 5.14 -19.99 -12.29
C THR A 243 4.76 -18.74 -11.50
N LEU A 244 3.48 -18.61 -11.11
CA LEU A 244 2.98 -17.45 -10.35
C LEU A 244 3.67 -17.29 -9.01
N THR A 245 3.98 -18.38 -8.33
CA THR A 245 4.69 -18.37 -7.05
C THR A 245 6.12 -17.87 -7.19
N ALA A 246 6.81 -18.25 -8.26
CA ALA A 246 8.16 -17.75 -8.54
C ALA A 246 8.16 -16.26 -8.90
N ILE A 247 7.16 -15.80 -9.68
CA ILE A 247 6.98 -14.37 -9.97
C ILE A 247 6.79 -13.59 -8.66
N ALA A 248 5.91 -14.07 -7.77
CA ALA A 248 5.72 -13.47 -6.45
C ALA A 248 7.04 -13.45 -5.63
N GLY A 249 7.81 -14.52 -5.66
CA GLY A 249 9.12 -14.61 -5.03
C GLY A 249 10.13 -13.60 -5.59
N CYS A 250 10.20 -13.47 -6.91
CA CYS A 250 11.02 -12.45 -7.57
C CYS A 250 10.61 -11.03 -7.13
N ILE A 251 9.32 -10.73 -7.10
CA ILE A 251 8.79 -9.42 -6.67
C ILE A 251 9.16 -9.13 -5.20
N VAL A 252 8.99 -10.10 -4.29
CA VAL A 252 9.40 -9.93 -2.88
C VAL A 252 10.89 -9.69 -2.77
N THR A 253 11.69 -10.41 -3.54
CA THR A 253 13.15 -10.22 -3.58
C THR A 253 13.52 -8.83 -4.08
N THR A 254 12.87 -8.35 -5.17
CA THR A 254 13.13 -7.00 -5.67
C THR A 254 12.73 -5.92 -4.66
N PHE A 255 11.62 -6.07 -3.93
CA PHE A 255 11.26 -5.14 -2.87
C PHE A 255 12.26 -5.16 -1.71
N THR A 256 12.79 -6.33 -1.36
CA THR A 256 13.80 -6.46 -0.30
C THR A 256 15.12 -5.79 -0.71
N ILE A 257 15.59 -6.01 -1.92
CA ILE A 257 16.81 -5.36 -2.45
C ILE A 257 16.62 -3.84 -2.52
N ASN A 258 15.47 -3.39 -3.03
CA ASN A 258 15.13 -1.96 -3.10
C ASN A 258 15.08 -1.32 -1.70
N PHE A 259 14.54 -2.02 -0.72
CA PHE A 259 14.52 -1.57 0.68
C PHE A 259 15.93 -1.33 1.22
N VAL A 260 16.81 -2.30 1.05
CA VAL A 260 18.21 -2.19 1.50
C VAL A 260 18.91 -1.03 0.80
N GLN A 261 18.78 -0.93 -0.53
CA GLN A 261 19.39 0.14 -1.33
C GLN A 261 18.89 1.52 -0.94
N CYS A 262 17.55 1.68 -0.81
CA CYS A 262 16.93 2.96 -0.48
C CYS A 262 17.40 3.49 0.88
N TYR A 263 17.40 2.64 1.93
CA TYR A 263 17.84 3.03 3.27
C TYR A 263 19.36 3.20 3.35
N TRP A 264 20.14 2.40 2.61
CA TRP A 264 21.57 2.61 2.50
C TRP A 264 21.88 3.99 1.89
N GLN A 265 21.23 4.34 0.78
CA GLN A 265 21.41 5.63 0.12
C GLN A 265 20.94 6.78 1.01
N MET A 266 19.78 6.65 1.67
CA MET A 266 19.25 7.66 2.58
C MET A 266 20.21 7.97 3.73
N TYR A 267 20.73 6.94 4.40
CA TYR A 267 21.63 7.18 5.53
C TYR A 267 23.01 7.63 5.09
N ARG A 268 23.59 7.04 4.05
CA ARG A 268 24.96 7.38 3.60
C ARG A 268 25.04 8.69 2.84
N VAL A 269 24.08 8.97 1.95
CA VAL A 269 24.12 10.14 1.06
C VAL A 269 23.35 11.33 1.67
N THR A 270 22.08 11.13 2.01
CA THR A 270 21.19 12.21 2.45
C THR A 270 21.51 12.68 3.86
N PHE A 271 21.57 11.76 4.83
CA PHE A 271 21.84 12.07 6.24
C PHE A 271 23.33 12.09 6.61
N ARG A 272 24.20 11.50 5.76
CA ARG A 272 25.66 11.35 6.00
C ARG A 272 25.96 10.69 7.35
N ARG A 273 25.19 9.64 7.69
CA ARG A 273 25.27 8.86 8.95
C ARG A 273 25.48 7.37 8.67
N ASN A 274 25.83 6.63 9.72
CA ASN A 274 25.88 5.17 9.68
C ASN A 274 24.48 4.58 9.70
N LEU A 275 24.31 3.36 9.13
CA LEU A 275 23.06 2.60 9.17
C LEU A 275 22.73 1.99 10.56
N ARG A 276 23.66 1.96 11.50
CA ARG A 276 23.46 1.33 12.82
C ARG A 276 22.18 1.78 13.53
N PRO A 277 21.85 3.09 13.60
CA PRO A 277 20.61 3.53 14.25
C PRO A 277 19.36 2.98 13.57
N PHE A 278 19.34 2.93 12.23
CA PHE A 278 18.24 2.34 11.47
C PHE A 278 18.05 0.86 11.80
N VAL A 279 19.12 0.06 11.72
CA VAL A 279 19.06 -1.39 12.02
C VAL A 279 18.56 -1.61 13.46
N ARG A 280 19.02 -0.79 14.42
CA ARG A 280 18.56 -0.87 15.81
C ARG A 280 17.07 -0.66 15.97
N GLN A 281 16.44 0.21 15.14
CA GLN A 281 14.98 0.41 15.18
C GLN A 281 14.20 -0.81 14.69
N LEU A 282 14.81 -1.68 13.89
CA LEU A 282 14.17 -2.88 13.35
C LEU A 282 14.29 -4.10 14.27
N ILE A 283 15.25 -4.12 15.22
CA ILE A 283 15.52 -5.30 16.05
C ILE A 283 14.29 -5.72 16.87
N SER A 284 13.68 -4.80 17.59
CA SER A 284 12.51 -5.07 18.43
C SER A 284 11.26 -5.48 17.61
N PRO A 285 10.90 -4.79 16.50
CA PRO A 285 9.84 -5.26 15.60
C PRO A 285 10.11 -6.64 14.97
N LEU A 286 11.36 -6.95 14.63
CA LEU A 286 11.72 -8.26 14.11
C LEU A 286 11.64 -9.34 15.20
N ALA A 287 12.01 -9.03 16.44
CA ALA A 287 11.91 -9.97 17.56
C ALA A 287 10.45 -10.36 17.84
N VAL A 288 9.52 -9.38 17.91
CA VAL A 288 8.09 -9.70 18.09
C VAL A 288 7.53 -10.48 16.92
N SER A 289 7.93 -10.14 15.69
CA SER A 289 7.52 -10.88 14.49
C SER A 289 8.03 -12.32 14.52
N GLY A 290 9.27 -12.53 14.95
CA GLY A 290 9.85 -13.87 15.15
C GLY A 290 9.10 -14.69 16.22
N LEU A 291 8.73 -14.07 17.34
CA LEU A 291 7.91 -14.72 18.37
C LEU A 291 6.52 -15.10 17.82
N MET A 292 5.91 -14.23 17.00
CA MET A 292 4.65 -14.55 16.34
C MET A 292 4.78 -15.73 15.38
N VAL A 293 5.85 -15.81 14.60
CA VAL A 293 6.12 -16.97 13.72
C VAL A 293 6.19 -18.26 14.56
N LEU A 294 7.00 -18.25 15.63
CA LEU A 294 7.16 -19.42 16.50
C LEU A 294 5.84 -19.90 17.14
N ALA A 295 4.96 -18.98 17.47
CA ALA A 295 3.66 -19.32 18.06
C ALA A 295 2.61 -19.70 17.01
N LEU A 296 2.64 -19.11 15.83
CA LEU A 296 1.64 -19.39 14.78
C LEU A 296 1.90 -20.73 14.07
N ILE A 297 3.15 -21.23 14.05
CA ILE A 297 3.46 -22.55 13.51
C ILE A 297 2.63 -23.65 14.20
N PRO A 298 2.71 -23.86 15.53
CA PRO A 298 1.90 -24.89 16.20
C PRO A 298 0.40 -24.65 16.09
N VAL A 299 -0.05 -23.38 16.10
CA VAL A 299 -1.47 -23.05 15.89
C VAL A 299 -1.94 -23.47 14.49
N GLN A 300 -1.11 -23.29 13.46
CA GLN A 300 -1.42 -23.71 12.10
C GLN A 300 -1.67 -25.23 12.03
N TYR A 301 -0.81 -26.05 12.67
CA TYR A 301 -0.96 -27.50 12.72
C TYR A 301 -2.15 -27.96 13.59
N ALA A 302 -2.36 -27.30 14.73
CA ALA A 302 -3.46 -27.64 15.63
C ALA A 302 -4.86 -27.31 15.06
N MET A 303 -4.92 -26.35 14.15
CA MET A 303 -6.18 -25.88 13.53
C MET A 303 -6.42 -26.49 12.14
N GLU A 304 -5.58 -27.40 11.68
CA GLU A 304 -5.73 -28.06 10.38
C GLU A 304 -7.07 -28.84 10.32
N GLY A 305 -7.87 -28.57 9.32
CA GLY A 305 -9.21 -29.19 9.14
C GLY A 305 -10.33 -28.55 9.96
N MET A 306 -10.08 -27.51 10.76
CA MET A 306 -11.11 -26.79 11.49
C MET A 306 -11.83 -25.75 10.63
N ASN A 307 -12.94 -25.22 11.16
CA ASN A 307 -13.70 -24.17 10.49
C ASN A 307 -12.84 -22.93 10.25
N ILE A 308 -12.86 -22.41 9.03
CA ILE A 308 -12.04 -21.28 8.55
C ILE A 308 -12.17 -20.03 9.43
N PHE A 309 -13.39 -19.75 9.94
CA PHE A 309 -13.63 -18.60 10.82
C PHE A 309 -13.01 -18.80 12.21
N VAL A 310 -13.03 -20.02 12.73
CA VAL A 310 -12.39 -20.35 14.01
C VAL A 310 -10.89 -20.21 13.87
N THR A 311 -10.31 -20.70 12.79
CA THR A 311 -8.87 -20.67 12.51
C THR A 311 -8.36 -19.23 12.39
N ILE A 312 -9.02 -18.36 11.63
CA ILE A 312 -8.57 -16.97 11.50
C ILE A 312 -8.68 -16.18 12.80
N ILE A 313 -9.76 -16.42 13.58
CA ILE A 313 -9.94 -15.78 14.89
C ILE A 313 -8.86 -16.25 15.86
N ALA A 314 -8.59 -17.56 15.94
CA ALA A 314 -7.57 -18.10 16.82
C ALA A 314 -6.17 -17.54 16.48
N LYS A 315 -5.78 -17.52 15.19
CA LYS A 315 -4.52 -16.93 14.74
C LYS A 315 -4.46 -15.43 15.06
N GLY A 316 -5.56 -14.71 14.89
CA GLY A 316 -5.69 -13.30 15.24
C GLY A 316 -5.49 -13.04 16.73
N ILE A 317 -6.16 -13.82 17.59
CA ILE A 317 -6.06 -13.71 19.06
C ILE A 317 -4.62 -14.00 19.53
N VAL A 318 -4.01 -15.10 19.06
CA VAL A 318 -2.65 -15.46 19.41
C VAL A 318 -1.66 -14.36 19.00
N SER A 319 -1.82 -13.83 17.78
CA SER A 319 -1.00 -12.72 17.30
C SER A 319 -1.15 -11.48 18.17
N PHE A 320 -2.40 -11.12 18.53
CA PHE A 320 -2.68 -9.97 19.36
C PHE A 320 -2.12 -10.11 20.79
N ILE A 321 -2.21 -11.29 21.39
CA ILE A 321 -1.67 -11.58 22.73
C ILE A 321 -0.15 -11.44 22.71
N ILE A 322 0.54 -12.02 21.72
CA ILE A 322 2.00 -11.96 21.63
C ILE A 322 2.46 -10.52 21.37
N PHE A 323 1.82 -9.82 20.44
CA PHE A 323 2.15 -8.45 20.12
C PHE A 323 1.92 -7.52 21.31
N GLY A 324 0.75 -7.60 21.94
CA GLY A 324 0.41 -6.80 23.13
C GLY A 324 1.30 -7.15 24.34
N GLY A 325 1.53 -8.42 24.59
CA GLY A 325 2.41 -8.90 25.66
C GLY A 325 3.85 -8.44 25.47
N TYR A 326 4.37 -8.50 24.25
CA TYR A 326 5.72 -8.01 23.94
C TYR A 326 5.86 -6.50 24.17
N ILE A 327 4.93 -5.70 23.65
CA ILE A 327 4.93 -4.24 23.83
C ILE A 327 4.87 -3.88 25.32
N GLN A 328 4.05 -4.60 26.09
CA GLN A 328 3.93 -4.37 27.53
C GLN A 328 5.20 -4.78 28.29
N ALA A 329 5.81 -5.90 27.94
CA ALA A 329 7.02 -6.41 28.60
C ALA A 329 8.26 -5.53 28.31
N THR A 330 8.34 -4.98 27.11
CA THR A 330 9.48 -4.13 26.69
C THR A 330 9.30 -2.65 26.98
N HIS A 331 8.13 -2.21 27.49
CA HIS A 331 7.76 -0.81 27.71
C HIS A 331 7.98 0.09 26.48
N GLU A 332 7.94 -0.48 25.29
CA GLU A 332 8.22 0.22 24.02
C GLU A 332 7.23 1.35 23.74
N PHE A 333 5.97 1.11 24.03
CA PHE A 333 4.92 2.12 24.05
C PHE A 333 4.19 1.96 25.39
N ASP A 334 4.42 2.87 26.32
CA ASP A 334 3.74 2.82 27.64
C ASP A 334 2.25 3.17 27.50
N ILE A 335 1.50 2.22 26.89
CA ILE A 335 0.08 2.36 26.60
C ILE A 335 -0.72 2.35 27.90
N ILE A 336 -0.39 1.44 28.83
CA ILE A 336 -1.12 1.32 30.10
C ILE A 336 -0.85 2.51 31.00
N GLY A 337 0.38 3.03 31.06
CA GLY A 337 0.70 4.24 31.80
C GLY A 337 -0.01 5.47 31.27
N LYS A 338 -0.11 5.60 29.92
CA LYS A 338 -0.86 6.70 29.30
C LYS A 338 -2.38 6.58 29.51
N VAL A 339 -2.96 5.39 29.39
CA VAL A 339 -4.40 5.17 29.66
C VAL A 339 -4.72 5.41 31.14
N ARG A 340 -3.88 4.95 32.08
CA ARG A 340 -4.02 5.27 33.51
C ARG A 340 -3.88 6.77 33.78
N GLY A 341 -2.99 7.45 33.06
CA GLY A 341 -2.81 8.91 33.17
C GLY A 341 -4.02 9.70 32.65
N MET A 342 -4.68 9.23 31.59
CA MET A 342 -5.91 9.83 31.05
C MET A 342 -7.12 9.64 31.97
N THR A 343 -7.27 8.46 32.57
CA THR A 343 -8.36 8.18 33.53
C THR A 343 -8.16 8.92 34.88
N ARG A 344 -6.93 9.30 35.22
CA ARG A 344 -6.63 10.12 36.41
C ARG A 344 -6.79 11.64 36.20
N LYS A 345 -6.73 12.12 34.96
CA LYS A 345 -6.97 13.54 34.63
C LYS A 345 -8.42 13.86 34.32
N GLY A 346 -9.29 12.85 34.23
CA GLY A 346 -10.74 12.99 34.04
C GLY A 346 -11.55 12.87 35.33
N LYS A 347 -10.91 12.85 36.47
CA LYS A 347 -11.47 13.07 37.79
C LYS A 347 -10.86 14.34 38.39
#